data_4db63336b45e65c79bc2cc851493dccb
#
_entry.id   4db63336b45e65c79bc2cc851493dccb
#
_cell.length_a   1.000
_cell.length_b   1.000
_cell.length_c   1.000
_cell.angle_alpha   90.00
_cell.angle_beta   90.00
_cell.angle_gamma   90.00
#
_symmetry.space_group_name_H-M   'P 1'
#
loop_
_entity.id
_entity.type
_entity.pdbx_description
1 polymer ?
#
loop_
_entity_poly.entity_id
_entity_poly.type
_entity_poly.pdbx_seq_one_letter_code
_entity_poly.pdbx_strand_id
1 'polypeptide(L)'
;MIAGPSVKRWKKGHLRDLVFFQRGFDITQAQQTPGPYPVISSSGITSHHSEFKATGPGVVIGRKGTLGSVHFSEGDYWPHDTTLWSKDLRGSNPRFVYYYLHTVNLKRLDVGNSNPTLNRNHIHDLPVLIPPSDVQDRIAGILAGYDNLIENNRRRMELLEETARQLYREWFVRLRFPGREHTPIIDGVPEGWERKKLVDVAEVNRESLGNSFDGGIEYVDIASVTPGQINETTLYEFSEAPSRARRIVRHGDIIWSCVRPNRRSYAVIWQPASNLIVSTGFAVITPTSLPTSFLYQAVTTDSFAGYLENHARGAAYPAVVAGDFEGAEILVPAKSLVEAFNDFAGPLLGQCHNLRLQSQKLRAARDLLLPRLMSGEIAV
;
A
#
# COMPACT_ATOMS: atom_id res chain seq x y z
N MET A 1 -9.26 -28.09 -26.67
CA MET A 1 -7.93 -27.55 -26.28
C MET A 1 -6.92 -28.72 -26.29
N ILE A 2 -5.95 -28.70 -27.17
CA ILE A 2 -4.89 -29.71 -27.22
C ILE A 2 -3.90 -29.32 -26.12
N ALA A 3 -3.83 -30.14 -25.06
CA ALA A 3 -2.84 -29.96 -24.02
C ALA A 3 -1.44 -30.01 -24.61
N GLY A 4 -0.62 -29.00 -24.40
CA GLY A 4 0.77 -28.97 -24.86
C GLY A 4 1.59 -30.13 -24.29
N PRO A 5 2.72 -30.51 -24.88
CA PRO A 5 3.51 -31.68 -24.50
C PRO A 5 3.98 -31.69 -23.03
N SER A 6 4.06 -30.55 -22.38
CA SER A 6 4.46 -30.41 -20.99
C SER A 6 3.41 -30.91 -19.97
N VAL A 7 2.13 -30.75 -20.27
CA VAL A 7 1.02 -31.11 -19.35
C VAL A 7 0.81 -32.62 -19.26
N LYS A 8 1.29 -33.39 -20.23
CA LYS A 8 1.21 -34.88 -20.21
C LYS A 8 1.95 -35.54 -19.03
N ARG A 9 2.81 -34.76 -18.31
CA ARG A 9 3.55 -35.23 -17.15
C ARG A 9 2.85 -34.90 -15.80
N TRP A 10 1.79 -34.09 -15.81
CA TRP A 10 1.11 -33.68 -14.58
C TRP A 10 0.21 -34.83 -14.08
N LYS A 11 0.26 -35.09 -12.77
CA LYS A 11 -0.56 -36.12 -12.13
C LYS A 11 -1.88 -35.55 -11.67
N LYS A 12 -2.98 -36.25 -11.90
CA LYS A 12 -4.25 -35.95 -11.22
C LYS A 12 -4.17 -36.41 -9.78
N GLY A 13 -4.59 -35.59 -8.87
CA GLY A 13 -4.59 -35.89 -7.44
C GLY A 13 -5.53 -34.98 -6.67
N HIS A 14 -5.41 -34.96 -5.37
CA HIS A 14 -6.11 -34.05 -4.47
C HIS A 14 -5.12 -33.09 -3.83
N LEU A 15 -5.60 -31.99 -3.28
CA LEU A 15 -4.72 -30.97 -2.67
C LEU A 15 -3.89 -31.56 -1.52
N ARG A 16 -4.41 -32.55 -0.77
CA ARG A 16 -3.65 -33.29 0.25
C ARG A 16 -2.40 -34.02 -0.28
N ASP A 17 -2.35 -34.29 -1.56
CA ASP A 17 -1.20 -34.94 -2.20
C ASP A 17 -0.10 -33.91 -2.55
N LEU A 18 -0.48 -32.61 -2.62
CA LEU A 18 0.42 -31.49 -2.84
C LEU A 18 0.88 -30.87 -1.51
N VAL A 19 -0.06 -30.73 -0.55
CA VAL A 19 0.18 -30.12 0.76
C VAL A 19 -0.83 -30.63 1.79
N PHE A 20 -0.36 -30.91 3.00
CA PHE A 20 -1.21 -31.27 4.13
C PHE A 20 -1.33 -30.13 5.12
N PHE A 21 -2.55 -29.63 5.30
CA PHE A 21 -2.85 -28.53 6.22
C PHE A 21 -3.28 -29.02 7.58
N GLN A 22 -2.89 -28.27 8.62
CA GLN A 22 -3.35 -28.46 10.00
C GLN A 22 -3.83 -27.12 10.55
N ARG A 23 -4.77 -27.16 11.52
CA ARG A 23 -5.19 -25.98 12.28
C ARG A 23 -4.01 -25.42 13.07
N GLY A 24 -3.90 -24.07 13.09
CA GLY A 24 -2.93 -23.35 13.89
C GLY A 24 -3.19 -23.44 15.41
N PHE A 25 -2.39 -22.70 16.15
CA PHE A 25 -2.32 -22.76 17.61
C PHE A 25 -2.88 -21.48 18.22
N ASP A 26 -3.67 -21.65 19.27
CA ASP A 26 -4.21 -20.53 20.01
C ASP A 26 -3.09 -19.79 20.77
N ILE A 27 -3.15 -18.47 20.75
CA ILE A 27 -2.32 -17.59 21.56
C ILE A 27 -3.00 -16.23 21.70
N THR A 28 -3.20 -15.78 22.93
CA THR A 28 -3.73 -14.44 23.20
C THR A 28 -2.60 -13.39 23.18
N GLN A 29 -2.95 -12.12 22.98
CA GLN A 29 -1.96 -11.03 23.05
C GLN A 29 -1.20 -10.99 24.39
N ALA A 30 -1.88 -11.32 25.50
CA ALA A 30 -1.26 -11.36 26.83
C ALA A 30 -0.22 -12.46 26.99
N GLN A 31 -0.30 -13.53 26.20
CA GLN A 31 0.65 -14.65 26.21
C GLN A 31 1.83 -14.42 25.27
N GLN A 32 1.77 -13.41 24.42
CA GLN A 32 2.83 -13.12 23.46
C GLN A 32 3.96 -12.35 24.14
N THR A 33 5.18 -12.86 23.98
CA THR A 33 6.41 -12.18 24.38
C THR A 33 7.08 -11.62 23.11
N PRO A 34 7.48 -10.35 23.06
CA PRO A 34 8.11 -9.76 21.88
C PRO A 34 9.31 -10.58 21.38
N GLY A 35 9.37 -10.83 20.08
CA GLY A 35 10.43 -11.64 19.48
C GLY A 35 10.42 -11.58 17.94
N PRO A 36 11.24 -12.39 17.27
CA PRO A 36 11.44 -12.29 15.82
C PRO A 36 10.38 -13.03 14.99
N TYR A 37 9.61 -13.95 15.59
CA TYR A 37 8.76 -14.85 14.82
C TYR A 37 7.37 -14.23 14.58
N PRO A 38 6.92 -14.11 13.33
CA PRO A 38 5.61 -13.55 13.03
C PRO A 38 4.48 -14.47 13.52
N VAL A 39 3.48 -13.89 14.17
CA VAL A 39 2.19 -14.53 14.46
C VAL A 39 1.27 -14.25 13.28
N ILE A 40 0.95 -15.30 12.50
CA ILE A 40 0.17 -15.19 11.27
C ILE A 40 -1.27 -15.62 11.55
N SER A 41 -2.20 -14.66 11.52
CA SER A 41 -3.64 -14.87 11.59
C SER A 41 -4.29 -14.92 10.20
N SER A 42 -5.60 -15.06 10.14
CA SER A 42 -6.35 -14.98 8.88
C SER A 42 -6.25 -13.62 8.17
N SER A 43 -5.95 -12.56 8.89
CA SER A 43 -5.73 -11.21 8.32
C SER A 43 -4.27 -10.92 7.95
N GLY A 44 -3.37 -11.89 8.15
CA GLY A 44 -1.93 -11.73 7.94
C GLY A 44 -1.14 -11.68 9.25
N ILE A 45 0.05 -11.06 9.21
CA ILE A 45 0.89 -10.88 10.38
C ILE A 45 0.25 -9.86 11.31
N THR A 46 -0.11 -10.28 12.53
CA THR A 46 -0.76 -9.42 13.53
C THR A 46 0.18 -8.97 14.64
N SER A 47 1.24 -9.71 14.87
CA SER A 47 2.24 -9.44 15.91
C SER A 47 3.49 -10.29 15.67
N HIS A 48 4.47 -10.18 16.58
CA HIS A 48 5.64 -11.03 16.61
C HIS A 48 5.82 -11.63 18.00
N HIS A 49 6.31 -12.86 18.07
CA HIS A 49 6.49 -13.63 19.30
C HIS A 49 7.93 -14.17 19.41
N SER A 50 8.36 -14.48 20.63
CA SER A 50 9.68 -15.05 20.91
C SER A 50 9.81 -16.55 20.56
N GLU A 51 8.67 -17.24 20.38
CA GLU A 51 8.61 -18.66 20.01
C GLU A 51 7.88 -18.87 18.68
N PHE A 52 8.19 -19.98 18.00
CA PHE A 52 7.49 -20.44 16.81
C PHE A 52 6.87 -21.82 17.03
N LYS A 53 5.90 -22.20 16.19
CA LYS A 53 5.25 -23.52 16.19
C LYS A 53 5.37 -24.21 14.83
N ALA A 54 5.80 -23.50 13.80
CA ALA A 54 5.98 -24.04 12.46
C ALA A 54 7.31 -23.55 11.89
N THR A 55 8.10 -24.48 11.33
CA THR A 55 9.34 -24.16 10.64
C THR A 55 9.01 -23.69 9.21
N GLY A 56 9.67 -22.62 8.79
CA GLY A 56 9.54 -22.11 7.42
C GLY A 56 10.43 -22.86 6.41
N PRO A 57 10.19 -22.65 5.11
CA PRO A 57 9.11 -21.88 4.54
C PRO A 57 7.76 -22.58 4.63
N GLY A 58 6.67 -21.78 4.76
CA GLY A 58 5.34 -22.35 4.92
C GLY A 58 4.21 -21.48 4.38
N VAL A 59 3.07 -22.12 4.13
CA VAL A 59 1.86 -21.50 3.61
C VAL A 59 0.76 -21.53 4.67
N VAL A 60 0.05 -20.41 4.82
CA VAL A 60 -1.02 -20.25 5.82
C VAL A 60 -2.29 -19.78 5.11
N ILE A 61 -3.42 -20.42 5.41
CA ILE A 61 -4.74 -20.08 4.86
C ILE A 61 -5.64 -19.56 5.98
N GLY A 62 -6.32 -18.44 5.76
CA GLY A 62 -7.34 -17.93 6.68
C GLY A 62 -8.54 -18.89 6.76
N ARG A 63 -8.80 -19.41 7.97
CA ARG A 63 -9.86 -20.37 8.27
C ARG A 63 -11.10 -19.70 8.86
N LYS A 64 -10.95 -18.66 9.67
CA LYS A 64 -12.00 -17.86 10.32
C LYS A 64 -11.70 -16.37 10.13
N GLY A 65 -12.70 -15.51 10.11
CA GLY A 65 -12.54 -14.08 9.87
C GLY A 65 -12.30 -13.79 8.40
N THR A 66 -11.08 -13.51 7.97
CA THR A 66 -10.73 -13.34 6.55
C THR A 66 -10.56 -14.69 5.88
N LEU A 67 -11.69 -15.31 5.51
CA LEU A 67 -11.71 -16.64 4.91
C LEU A 67 -10.94 -16.69 3.57
N GLY A 68 -10.13 -17.76 3.42
CA GLY A 68 -9.45 -18.06 2.17
C GLY A 68 -8.32 -17.09 1.82
N SER A 69 -7.93 -16.18 2.72
CA SER A 69 -6.69 -15.43 2.58
C SER A 69 -5.51 -16.42 2.57
N VAL A 70 -4.51 -16.15 1.74
CA VAL A 70 -3.31 -17.00 1.63
C VAL A 70 -2.09 -16.15 1.99
N HIS A 71 -1.30 -16.64 2.93
CA HIS A 71 -0.09 -15.97 3.40
C HIS A 71 1.09 -16.91 3.27
N PHE A 72 2.28 -16.35 3.10
CA PHE A 72 3.54 -17.08 2.98
C PHE A 72 4.52 -16.61 4.06
N SER A 73 5.21 -17.55 4.69
CA SER A 73 6.33 -17.27 5.59
C SER A 73 7.60 -17.88 5.03
N GLU A 74 8.65 -17.09 4.90
CA GLU A 74 9.98 -17.57 4.51
C GLU A 74 10.69 -18.29 5.66
N GLY A 75 10.57 -17.73 6.85
CA GLY A 75 11.18 -18.26 8.07
C GLY A 75 10.16 -18.88 9.01
N ASP A 76 10.64 -19.28 10.18
CA ASP A 76 9.82 -19.86 11.24
C ASP A 76 8.75 -18.89 11.72
N TYR A 77 7.57 -19.41 12.09
CA TYR A 77 6.40 -18.60 12.41
C TYR A 77 5.46 -19.28 13.40
N TRP A 78 4.54 -18.50 13.97
CA TRP A 78 3.41 -19.01 14.74
C TRP A 78 2.13 -18.91 13.93
N PRO A 79 1.58 -20.01 13.40
CA PRO A 79 0.26 -20.02 12.76
C PRO A 79 -0.82 -19.93 13.83
N HIS A 80 -1.62 -18.83 13.80
CA HIS A 80 -2.71 -18.62 14.77
C HIS A 80 -3.87 -19.60 14.54
N ASP A 81 -4.69 -19.88 15.56
CA ASP A 81 -5.81 -20.84 15.48
C ASP A 81 -6.90 -20.48 14.47
N THR A 82 -6.96 -19.21 14.07
CA THR A 82 -7.83 -18.72 12.98
C THR A 82 -7.38 -19.15 11.59
N THR A 83 -6.31 -19.94 11.50
CA THR A 83 -5.69 -20.35 10.23
C THR A 83 -5.55 -21.87 10.10
N LEU A 84 -5.27 -22.29 8.88
CA LEU A 84 -4.71 -23.59 8.52
C LEU A 84 -3.29 -23.35 8.00
N TRP A 85 -2.32 -24.14 8.44
CA TRP A 85 -0.93 -24.03 8.01
C TRP A 85 -0.42 -25.30 7.36
N SER A 86 0.54 -25.19 6.46
CA SER A 86 1.17 -26.29 5.72
C SER A 86 2.08 -27.09 6.65
N LYS A 87 1.51 -28.11 7.31
CA LYS A 87 2.27 -29.01 8.19
C LYS A 87 3.25 -29.89 7.42
N ASP A 88 2.88 -30.30 6.22
CA ASP A 88 3.66 -31.16 5.35
C ASP A 88 3.43 -30.75 3.89
N LEU A 89 4.49 -30.36 3.22
CA LEU A 89 4.47 -29.92 1.83
C LEU A 89 4.57 -31.08 0.82
N ARG A 90 4.61 -32.33 1.28
CA ARG A 90 4.65 -33.53 0.42
C ARG A 90 5.75 -33.52 -0.66
N GLY A 91 6.87 -32.84 -0.39
CA GLY A 91 7.93 -32.61 -1.36
C GLY A 91 7.63 -31.55 -2.43
N SER A 92 6.53 -30.82 -2.28
CA SER A 92 6.17 -29.73 -3.19
C SER A 92 6.94 -28.46 -2.87
N ASN A 93 7.19 -27.62 -3.87
CA ASN A 93 7.76 -26.30 -3.66
C ASN A 93 6.78 -25.40 -2.88
N PRO A 94 7.19 -24.81 -1.73
CA PRO A 94 6.29 -24.02 -0.88
C PRO A 94 5.69 -22.81 -1.59
N ARG A 95 6.49 -22.11 -2.41
CA ARG A 95 6.02 -20.96 -3.19
C ARG A 95 5.07 -21.37 -4.31
N PHE A 96 5.27 -22.53 -4.93
CA PHE A 96 4.31 -23.09 -5.89
C PHE A 96 2.95 -23.33 -5.20
N VAL A 97 2.94 -23.96 -4.02
CA VAL A 97 1.71 -24.16 -3.23
C VAL A 97 1.04 -22.84 -2.91
N TYR A 98 1.81 -21.85 -2.48
CA TYR A 98 1.29 -20.50 -2.21
C TYR A 98 0.58 -19.91 -3.44
N TYR A 99 1.23 -19.89 -4.60
CA TYR A 99 0.65 -19.36 -5.84
C TYR A 99 -0.54 -20.19 -6.33
N TYR A 100 -0.46 -21.52 -6.23
CA TYR A 100 -1.56 -22.40 -6.59
C TYR A 100 -2.84 -22.06 -5.82
N LEU A 101 -2.74 -21.83 -4.51
CA LEU A 101 -3.88 -21.49 -3.66
C LEU A 101 -4.53 -20.15 -4.02
N HIS A 102 -3.79 -19.22 -4.61
CA HIS A 102 -4.38 -17.97 -5.13
C HIS A 102 -5.26 -18.19 -6.38
N THR A 103 -5.12 -19.32 -7.08
CA THR A 103 -6.01 -19.67 -8.20
C THR A 103 -7.27 -20.39 -7.74
N VAL A 104 -7.32 -20.83 -6.48
CA VAL A 104 -8.46 -21.57 -5.92
C VAL A 104 -9.41 -20.61 -5.19
N ASN A 105 -10.68 -20.62 -5.54
CA ASN A 105 -11.69 -19.85 -4.81
C ASN A 105 -12.06 -20.53 -3.48
N LEU A 106 -11.17 -20.40 -2.48
CA LEU A 106 -11.34 -21.01 -1.17
C LEU A 106 -12.58 -20.50 -0.42
N LYS A 107 -13.06 -19.30 -0.70
CA LYS A 107 -14.26 -18.73 -0.07
C LYS A 107 -15.53 -19.54 -0.37
N ARG A 108 -15.57 -20.23 -1.52
CA ARG A 108 -16.71 -21.12 -1.88
C ARG A 108 -16.81 -22.39 -1.03
N LEU A 109 -15.77 -22.70 -0.25
CA LEU A 109 -15.72 -23.86 0.62
C LEU A 109 -16.22 -23.57 2.05
N ASP A 110 -16.82 -22.40 2.24
CA ASP A 110 -17.43 -22.04 3.53
C ASP A 110 -18.56 -22.99 3.88
N VAL A 111 -18.50 -23.55 5.08
CA VAL A 111 -19.49 -24.47 5.63
C VAL A 111 -20.22 -23.91 6.86
N GLY A 112 -19.92 -22.66 7.23
CA GLY A 112 -20.49 -21.99 8.42
C GLY A 112 -21.74 -21.18 8.07
N ASN A 113 -22.88 -21.49 8.69
CA ASN A 113 -24.13 -20.76 8.48
C ASN A 113 -24.10 -19.35 9.11
N SER A 114 -23.66 -19.23 10.36
CA SER A 114 -23.58 -17.97 11.11
C SER A 114 -22.14 -17.53 11.40
N ASN A 115 -21.18 -18.41 11.30
CA ASN A 115 -19.76 -18.17 11.55
C ASN A 115 -18.93 -18.81 10.45
N PRO A 116 -18.61 -18.05 9.37
CA PRO A 116 -17.89 -18.57 8.22
C PRO A 116 -16.61 -19.30 8.62
N THR A 117 -16.47 -20.56 8.20
CA THR A 117 -15.33 -21.40 8.60
C THR A 117 -14.93 -22.35 7.48
N LEU A 118 -13.63 -22.37 7.13
CA LEU A 118 -13.08 -23.37 6.22
C LEU A 118 -12.80 -24.69 6.95
N ASN A 119 -13.35 -25.79 6.41
CA ASN A 119 -13.02 -27.12 6.86
C ASN A 119 -11.82 -27.66 6.05
N ARG A 120 -10.74 -28.05 6.77
CA ARG A 120 -9.52 -28.57 6.12
C ARG A 120 -9.79 -29.79 5.23
N ASN A 121 -10.77 -30.64 5.58
CA ASN A 121 -11.06 -31.85 4.80
C ASN A 121 -11.60 -31.48 3.41
N HIS A 122 -12.47 -30.46 3.32
CA HIS A 122 -12.97 -29.97 2.04
C HIS A 122 -11.83 -29.38 1.18
N ILE A 123 -10.86 -28.70 1.82
CA ILE A 123 -9.69 -28.18 1.12
C ILE A 123 -8.81 -29.34 0.65
N HIS A 124 -8.58 -30.35 1.49
CA HIS A 124 -7.75 -31.50 1.14
C HIS A 124 -8.32 -32.33 -0.01
N ASP A 125 -9.64 -32.39 -0.15
CA ASP A 125 -10.33 -33.17 -1.18
C ASP A 125 -10.48 -32.43 -2.53
N LEU A 126 -9.99 -31.18 -2.63
CA LEU A 126 -10.01 -30.46 -3.89
C LEU A 126 -9.19 -31.20 -4.96
N PRO A 127 -9.77 -31.44 -6.15
CA PRO A 127 -9.04 -32.05 -7.25
C PRO A 127 -8.00 -31.08 -7.79
N VAL A 128 -6.78 -31.56 -7.97
CA VAL A 128 -5.64 -30.75 -8.46
C VAL A 128 -4.86 -31.51 -9.54
N LEU A 129 -4.19 -30.74 -10.41
CA LEU A 129 -3.16 -31.23 -11.31
C LEU A 129 -1.81 -30.90 -10.68
N ILE A 130 -1.02 -31.93 -10.38
CA ILE A 130 0.26 -31.80 -9.69
C ILE A 130 1.40 -31.90 -10.73
N PRO A 131 2.10 -30.80 -11.01
CA PRO A 131 3.27 -30.86 -11.88
C PRO A 131 4.46 -31.53 -11.18
N PRO A 132 5.43 -32.05 -11.94
CA PRO A 132 6.72 -32.48 -11.40
C PRO A 132 7.44 -31.36 -10.64
N SER A 133 8.31 -31.71 -9.69
CA SER A 133 8.96 -30.71 -8.82
C SER A 133 9.80 -29.71 -9.62
N ASP A 134 10.48 -30.11 -10.66
CA ASP A 134 11.25 -29.23 -11.54
C ASP A 134 10.38 -28.18 -12.25
N VAL A 135 9.13 -28.54 -12.59
CA VAL A 135 8.14 -27.62 -13.15
C VAL A 135 7.59 -26.69 -12.06
N GLN A 136 7.33 -27.23 -10.85
CA GLN A 136 6.92 -26.40 -9.71
C GLN A 136 7.96 -25.32 -9.40
N ASP A 137 9.24 -25.69 -9.38
CA ASP A 137 10.35 -24.78 -9.11
C ASP A 137 10.45 -23.67 -10.17
N ARG A 138 10.28 -24.00 -11.46
CA ARG A 138 10.28 -23.03 -12.55
C ARG A 138 9.09 -22.06 -12.45
N ILE A 139 7.88 -22.58 -12.23
CA ILE A 139 6.68 -21.74 -12.07
C ILE A 139 6.85 -20.81 -10.86
N ALA A 140 7.26 -21.37 -9.70
CA ALA A 140 7.49 -20.60 -8.49
C ALA A 140 8.57 -19.53 -8.70
N GLY A 141 9.67 -19.85 -9.39
CA GLY A 141 10.74 -18.91 -9.70
C GLY A 141 10.29 -17.74 -10.57
N ILE A 142 9.49 -18.01 -11.62
CA ILE A 142 8.93 -16.97 -12.50
C ILE A 142 8.04 -16.01 -11.68
N LEU A 143 7.07 -16.53 -10.93
CA LEU A 143 6.12 -15.71 -10.17
C LEU A 143 6.81 -14.95 -9.01
N ALA A 144 7.74 -15.62 -8.32
CA ALA A 144 8.54 -14.97 -7.27
C ALA A 144 9.43 -13.86 -7.83
N GLY A 145 9.88 -13.96 -9.07
CA GLY A 145 10.61 -12.88 -9.74
C GLY A 145 9.79 -11.60 -9.83
N TYR A 146 8.51 -11.70 -10.19
CA TYR A 146 7.59 -10.54 -10.18
C TYR A 146 7.39 -9.96 -8.78
N ASP A 147 7.12 -10.82 -7.79
CA ASP A 147 6.90 -10.37 -6.41
C ASP A 147 8.15 -9.70 -5.82
N ASN A 148 9.33 -10.25 -6.08
CA ASN A 148 10.59 -9.68 -5.64
C ASN A 148 10.87 -8.31 -6.28
N LEU A 149 10.53 -8.12 -7.56
CA LEU A 149 10.65 -6.82 -8.23
C LEU A 149 9.66 -5.80 -7.66
N ILE A 150 8.42 -6.19 -7.39
CA ILE A 150 7.40 -5.34 -6.78
C ILE A 150 7.85 -4.91 -5.37
N GLU A 151 8.35 -5.84 -4.58
CA GLU A 151 8.84 -5.55 -3.23
C GLU A 151 10.09 -4.66 -3.24
N ASN A 152 11.02 -4.91 -4.18
CA ASN A 152 12.20 -4.06 -4.35
C ASN A 152 11.79 -2.62 -4.72
N ASN A 153 10.84 -2.46 -5.65
CA ASN A 153 10.32 -1.13 -6.01
C ASN A 153 9.67 -0.43 -4.81
N ARG A 154 8.91 -1.17 -3.98
CA ARG A 154 8.30 -0.63 -2.74
C ARG A 154 9.37 -0.09 -1.79
N ARG A 155 10.41 -0.89 -1.50
CA ARG A 155 11.51 -0.47 -0.62
C ARG A 155 12.28 0.72 -1.18
N ARG A 156 12.49 0.75 -2.49
CA ARG A 156 13.14 1.89 -3.14
C ARG A 156 12.33 3.17 -3.00
N MET A 157 11.00 3.11 -3.20
CA MET A 157 10.13 4.26 -2.99
C MET A 157 10.20 4.78 -1.56
N GLU A 158 10.14 3.90 -0.57
CA GLU A 158 10.26 4.28 0.84
C GLU A 158 11.57 4.99 1.16
N LEU A 159 12.68 4.48 0.62
CA LEU A 159 14.00 5.10 0.80
C LEU A 159 14.10 6.46 0.10
N LEU A 160 13.54 6.62 -1.10
CA LEU A 160 13.53 7.89 -1.83
C LEU A 160 12.70 8.95 -1.10
N GLU A 161 11.51 8.57 -0.62
CA GLU A 161 10.63 9.46 0.16
C GLU A 161 11.28 9.86 1.49
N GLU A 162 11.88 8.90 2.20
CA GLU A 162 12.58 9.19 3.46
C GLU A 162 13.81 10.09 3.24
N THR A 163 14.53 9.89 2.14
CA THR A 163 15.70 10.74 1.79
C THR A 163 15.27 12.21 1.57
N ALA A 164 14.17 12.44 0.83
CA ALA A 164 13.64 13.79 0.65
C ALA A 164 13.16 14.39 1.96
N ARG A 165 12.48 13.59 2.81
CA ARG A 165 11.98 14.01 4.13
C ARG A 165 13.12 14.37 5.07
N GLN A 166 14.19 13.55 5.10
CA GLN A 166 15.35 13.83 5.96
C GLN A 166 16.07 15.09 5.52
N LEU A 167 16.29 15.30 4.21
CA LEU A 167 16.90 16.52 3.71
C LEU A 167 16.06 17.75 4.06
N TYR A 168 14.74 17.69 3.89
CA TYR A 168 13.83 18.77 4.29
C TYR A 168 13.97 19.06 5.79
N ARG A 169 13.97 18.00 6.63
CA ARG A 169 14.11 18.14 8.08
C ARG A 169 15.45 18.77 8.47
N GLU A 170 16.55 18.34 7.87
CA GLU A 170 17.86 18.93 8.16
C GLU A 170 17.92 20.40 7.77
N TRP A 171 17.48 20.74 6.58
CA TRP A 171 17.62 22.11 6.08
C TRP A 171 16.62 23.08 6.71
N PHE A 172 15.34 22.72 6.77
CA PHE A 172 14.26 23.66 7.05
C PHE A 172 13.62 23.50 8.43
N VAL A 173 13.82 22.37 9.10
CA VAL A 173 13.35 22.18 10.48
C VAL A 173 14.49 22.35 11.47
N ARG A 174 15.63 21.71 11.20
CA ARG A 174 16.84 21.81 12.07
C ARG A 174 17.75 22.98 11.72
N LEU A 175 17.42 23.71 10.67
CA LEU A 175 18.17 24.86 10.18
C LEU A 175 19.65 24.57 9.88
N ARG A 176 19.92 23.38 9.31
CA ARG A 176 21.26 22.93 8.89
C ARG A 176 21.36 22.95 7.36
N PHE A 177 21.17 24.10 6.77
CA PHE A 177 21.15 24.33 5.33
C PHE A 177 22.52 24.85 4.83
N PRO A 178 22.83 24.73 3.52
CA PRO A 178 24.02 25.32 2.94
C PRO A 178 24.08 26.84 3.12
N GLY A 179 25.20 27.36 3.63
CA GLY A 179 25.36 28.78 3.97
C GLY A 179 24.84 29.21 5.32
N ARG A 180 24.45 28.24 6.16
CA ARG A 180 23.95 28.50 7.52
C ARG A 180 24.94 29.31 8.39
N GLU A 181 26.23 29.06 8.21
CA GLU A 181 27.32 29.75 8.94
C GLU A 181 27.40 31.24 8.66
N HIS A 182 26.85 31.69 7.52
CA HIS A 182 26.80 33.08 7.11
C HIS A 182 25.44 33.74 7.23
N THR A 183 24.45 33.01 7.76
CA THR A 183 23.06 33.48 7.86
C THR A 183 22.69 33.70 9.33
N PRO A 184 22.47 34.95 9.78
CA PRO A 184 21.96 35.23 11.13
C PRO A 184 20.60 34.57 11.38
N ILE A 185 20.35 34.14 12.61
CA ILE A 185 19.02 33.72 13.05
C ILE A 185 18.47 34.79 14.00
N ILE A 186 17.33 35.37 13.62
CA ILE A 186 16.63 36.39 14.38
C ILE A 186 15.27 35.80 14.81
N ASP A 187 15.01 35.74 16.10
CA ASP A 187 13.77 35.16 16.67
C ASP A 187 13.44 33.77 16.14
N GLY A 188 14.47 32.93 15.96
CA GLY A 188 14.33 31.54 15.49
C GLY A 188 14.11 31.41 13.98
N VAL A 189 14.17 32.51 13.21
CA VAL A 189 14.02 32.52 11.75
C VAL A 189 15.33 32.98 11.12
N PRO A 190 15.90 32.23 10.14
CA PRO A 190 17.06 32.68 9.41
C PRO A 190 16.77 33.97 8.60
N GLU A 191 17.74 34.85 8.48
CA GLU A 191 17.61 36.10 7.71
C GLU A 191 17.21 35.78 6.25
N GLY A 192 16.25 36.53 5.71
CA GLY A 192 15.71 36.32 4.35
C GLY A 192 14.69 35.19 4.24
N TRP A 193 14.31 34.54 5.36
CA TRP A 193 13.21 33.59 5.37
C TRP A 193 11.93 34.26 5.92
N GLU A 194 10.78 33.82 5.42
CA GLU A 194 9.49 34.40 5.77
C GLU A 194 8.50 33.36 6.27
N ARG A 195 7.72 33.69 7.30
CA ARG A 195 6.52 32.92 7.64
C ARG A 195 5.38 33.38 6.74
N LYS A 196 4.82 32.45 5.96
CA LYS A 196 3.69 32.72 5.06
C LYS A 196 2.53 31.81 5.40
N LYS A 197 1.31 32.30 5.23
CA LYS A 197 0.14 31.45 5.24
C LYS A 197 0.12 30.57 4.00
N LEU A 198 -0.47 29.40 4.09
CA LEU A 198 -0.55 28.47 2.96
C LEU A 198 -1.26 29.12 1.76
N VAL A 199 -2.29 29.95 2.00
CA VAL A 199 -3.02 30.66 0.94
C VAL A 199 -2.14 31.64 0.15
N ASP A 200 -1.02 32.10 0.70
CA ASP A 200 -0.10 33.00 0.00
C ASP A 200 0.78 32.28 -1.02
N VAL A 201 0.85 30.95 -0.96
CA VAL A 201 1.77 30.11 -1.77
C VAL A 201 1.08 28.95 -2.47
N ALA A 202 -0.19 28.70 -2.16
CA ALA A 202 -1.00 27.63 -2.75
C ALA A 202 -2.50 27.99 -2.75
N GLU A 203 -3.24 27.43 -3.68
CA GLU A 203 -4.70 27.46 -3.70
C GLU A 203 -5.25 26.18 -3.06
N VAL A 204 -6.31 26.30 -2.28
CA VAL A 204 -6.98 25.16 -1.66
C VAL A 204 -8.33 24.92 -2.32
N ASN A 205 -8.54 23.67 -2.82
CA ASN A 205 -9.79 23.26 -3.46
C ASN A 205 -10.17 24.09 -4.71
N ARG A 206 -9.22 24.39 -5.55
CA ARG A 206 -9.33 25.26 -6.72
C ARG A 206 -10.47 24.89 -7.65
N GLU A 207 -10.68 23.59 -7.93
CA GLU A 207 -11.64 23.12 -8.91
C GLU A 207 -12.50 21.96 -8.39
N SER A 208 -13.75 21.93 -8.84
CA SER A 208 -14.67 20.83 -8.56
C SER A 208 -15.56 20.56 -9.77
N LEU A 209 -15.92 19.27 -9.98
CA LEU A 209 -16.89 18.88 -10.99
C LEU A 209 -18.26 19.48 -10.67
N GLY A 210 -18.89 20.09 -11.70
CA GLY A 210 -20.27 20.50 -11.65
C GLY A 210 -21.24 19.31 -11.69
N ASN A 211 -22.47 19.54 -11.27
CA ASN A 211 -23.51 18.50 -11.29
C ASN A 211 -23.90 18.02 -12.70
N SER A 212 -23.60 18.82 -13.72
CA SER A 212 -23.87 18.51 -15.13
C SER A 212 -22.75 17.76 -15.84
N PHE A 213 -21.70 17.38 -15.12
CA PHE A 213 -20.65 16.56 -15.70
C PHE A 213 -21.23 15.20 -16.13
N ASP A 214 -20.84 14.72 -17.28
CA ASP A 214 -21.20 13.41 -17.82
C ASP A 214 -19.93 12.70 -18.29
N GLY A 215 -19.81 11.41 -17.95
CA GLY A 215 -18.67 10.58 -18.32
C GLY A 215 -18.09 9.78 -17.15
N GLY A 216 -17.14 8.93 -17.50
CA GLY A 216 -16.45 8.06 -16.54
C GLY A 216 -15.42 8.82 -15.71
N ILE A 217 -15.36 8.52 -14.43
CA ILE A 217 -14.36 9.05 -13.50
C ILE A 217 -13.59 7.92 -12.83
N GLU A 218 -12.33 8.21 -12.51
CA GLU A 218 -11.49 7.40 -11.63
C GLU A 218 -11.48 8.06 -10.25
N TYR A 219 -12.09 7.41 -9.26
CA TYR A 219 -12.36 8.01 -7.96
C TYR A 219 -11.45 7.52 -6.87
N VAL A 220 -10.95 8.46 -6.07
CA VAL A 220 -10.17 8.22 -4.84
C VAL A 220 -10.97 8.67 -3.62
N ASP A 221 -11.26 7.76 -2.71
CA ASP A 221 -11.84 8.09 -1.42
C ASP A 221 -10.76 8.21 -0.31
N ILE A 222 -11.20 8.62 0.91
CA ILE A 222 -10.26 8.79 2.04
C ILE A 222 -9.67 7.44 2.49
N ALA A 223 -10.44 6.36 2.42
CA ALA A 223 -9.98 5.04 2.89
C ALA A 223 -8.89 4.47 1.98
N SER A 224 -8.87 4.88 0.71
CA SER A 224 -7.88 4.48 -0.28
C SER A 224 -6.53 5.20 -0.15
N VAL A 225 -6.38 6.15 0.79
CA VAL A 225 -5.15 6.94 0.94
C VAL A 225 -4.50 6.71 2.30
N THR A 226 -3.24 6.32 2.27
CA THR A 226 -2.34 6.23 3.42
C THR A 226 -1.23 7.28 3.29
N PRO A 227 -0.39 7.53 4.31
CA PRO A 227 0.67 8.53 4.21
C PRO A 227 1.54 8.33 2.97
N GLY A 228 1.53 9.32 2.06
CA GLY A 228 2.29 9.33 0.82
C GLY A 228 1.74 8.49 -0.32
N GLN A 229 0.65 7.73 -0.13
CA GLN A 229 0.24 6.71 -1.09
C GLN A 229 -1.27 6.67 -1.34
N ILE A 230 -1.64 6.62 -2.63
CA ILE A 230 -2.97 6.21 -3.10
C ILE A 230 -2.88 4.70 -3.37
N ASN A 231 -3.63 3.90 -2.62
CA ASN A 231 -3.58 2.43 -2.68
C ASN A 231 -4.45 1.86 -3.79
N GLU A 232 -5.62 2.47 -4.00
CA GLU A 232 -6.58 2.03 -5.01
C GLU A 232 -7.42 3.18 -5.53
N THR A 233 -8.00 2.98 -6.70
CA THR A 233 -8.98 3.87 -7.33
C THR A 233 -10.18 3.03 -7.77
N THR A 234 -11.36 3.63 -7.86
CA THR A 234 -12.58 2.96 -8.32
C THR A 234 -13.13 3.69 -9.53
N LEU A 235 -13.42 2.95 -10.58
CA LEU A 235 -14.07 3.50 -11.79
C LEU A 235 -15.59 3.61 -11.58
N TYR A 236 -16.16 4.74 -11.92
CA TYR A 236 -17.58 5.01 -11.89
C TYR A 236 -18.00 5.78 -13.14
N GLU A 237 -19.23 5.53 -13.61
CA GLU A 237 -19.94 6.58 -14.31
C GLU A 237 -20.34 7.65 -13.30
N PHE A 238 -20.17 8.93 -13.65
CA PHE A 238 -20.36 10.02 -12.70
C PHE A 238 -21.74 10.05 -12.04
N SER A 239 -22.77 9.66 -12.77
CA SER A 239 -24.16 9.53 -12.29
C SER A 239 -24.32 8.49 -11.17
N GLU A 240 -23.43 7.49 -11.13
CA GLU A 240 -23.43 6.40 -10.14
C GLU A 240 -22.39 6.62 -9.03
N ALA A 241 -21.53 7.62 -9.19
CA ALA A 241 -20.46 7.91 -8.27
C ALA A 241 -20.98 8.46 -6.93
N PRO A 242 -20.27 8.23 -5.82
CA PRO A 242 -20.59 8.85 -4.54
C PRO A 242 -20.70 10.38 -4.68
N SER A 243 -21.67 10.99 -3.99
CA SER A 243 -21.89 12.46 -4.05
C SER A 243 -20.64 13.28 -3.68
N ARG A 244 -19.68 12.68 -2.98
CA ARG A 244 -18.40 13.28 -2.62
C ARG A 244 -17.35 13.23 -3.73
N ALA A 245 -17.58 12.55 -4.85
CA ALA A 245 -16.66 12.46 -5.97
C ALA A 245 -16.69 13.76 -6.80
N ARG A 246 -16.00 14.80 -6.34
CA ARG A 246 -16.13 16.16 -6.93
C ARG A 246 -14.82 16.90 -7.14
N ARG A 247 -13.77 16.65 -6.35
CA ARG A 247 -12.55 17.45 -6.42
C ARG A 247 -11.72 17.02 -7.63
N ILE A 248 -11.47 17.98 -8.53
CA ILE A 248 -10.55 17.81 -9.65
C ILE A 248 -9.14 17.95 -9.13
N VAL A 249 -8.24 17.10 -9.60
CA VAL A 249 -6.80 17.14 -9.26
C VAL A 249 -5.95 17.17 -10.52
N ARG A 250 -4.79 17.79 -10.42
CA ARG A 250 -3.81 17.94 -11.50
C ARG A 250 -2.44 17.50 -11.04
N HIS A 251 -1.52 17.41 -12.00
CA HIS A 251 -0.11 17.15 -11.70
C HIS A 251 0.45 18.20 -10.74
N GLY A 252 1.10 17.77 -9.68
CA GLY A 252 1.70 18.61 -8.66
C GLY A 252 0.78 18.97 -7.49
N ASP A 253 -0.51 18.67 -7.56
CA ASP A 253 -1.42 18.85 -6.43
C ASP A 253 -1.07 17.91 -5.27
N ILE A 254 -1.38 18.36 -4.07
CA ILE A 254 -1.24 17.58 -2.83
C ILE A 254 -2.64 17.39 -2.25
N ILE A 255 -3.05 16.16 -2.02
CA ILE A 255 -4.30 15.85 -1.33
C ILE A 255 -4.04 15.59 0.14
N TRP A 256 -4.87 16.15 1.02
CA TRP A 256 -4.81 15.96 2.45
C TRP A 256 -6.21 15.71 3.03
N SER A 257 -6.39 14.63 3.80
CA SER A 257 -7.70 14.33 4.39
C SER A 257 -8.14 15.39 5.38
N CYS A 258 -9.33 15.95 5.15
CA CYS A 258 -9.98 16.83 6.10
C CYS A 258 -10.50 16.08 7.33
N VAL A 259 -10.79 14.77 7.21
CA VAL A 259 -11.37 13.96 8.28
C VAL A 259 -10.27 13.18 9.00
N ARG A 260 -10.27 13.26 10.34
CA ARG A 260 -9.29 12.59 11.20
C ARG A 260 -7.85 12.87 10.76
N PRO A 261 -7.40 14.13 10.80
CA PRO A 261 -6.06 14.53 10.32
C PRO A 261 -4.93 13.75 11.01
N ASN A 262 -5.14 13.26 12.22
CA ASN A 262 -4.20 12.38 12.93
C ASN A 262 -3.88 11.07 12.19
N ARG A 263 -4.71 10.62 11.23
CA ARG A 263 -4.43 9.46 10.38
C ARG A 263 -3.46 9.76 9.25
N ARG A 264 -3.21 11.04 8.97
CA ARG A 264 -2.25 11.52 7.96
C ARG A 264 -2.49 10.90 6.58
N SER A 265 -3.75 10.81 6.15
CA SER A 265 -4.10 10.38 4.80
C SER A 265 -3.83 11.53 3.83
N TYR A 266 -2.64 11.53 3.23
CA TYR A 266 -2.20 12.51 2.23
C TYR A 266 -1.39 11.85 1.12
N ALA A 267 -1.36 12.46 -0.06
CA ALA A 267 -0.53 12.02 -1.18
C ALA A 267 -0.23 13.20 -2.12
N VAL A 268 0.85 13.08 -2.87
CA VAL A 268 1.12 13.95 -4.03
C VAL A 268 0.50 13.33 -5.28
N ILE A 269 -0.17 14.16 -6.08
CA ILE A 269 -0.73 13.78 -7.37
C ILE A 269 0.33 13.98 -8.44
N TRP A 270 0.73 12.91 -9.11
CA TRP A 270 1.79 12.95 -10.09
C TRP A 270 1.34 12.32 -11.40
N GLN A 271 1.25 13.12 -12.46
CA GLN A 271 0.79 12.71 -13.79
C GLN A 271 -0.53 11.88 -13.74
N PRO A 272 -1.61 12.41 -13.13
CA PRO A 272 -2.87 11.68 -13.02
C PRO A 272 -3.52 11.45 -14.38
N ALA A 273 -4.42 10.47 -14.46
CA ALA A 273 -5.37 10.40 -15.56
C ALA A 273 -6.25 11.65 -15.57
N SER A 274 -6.69 12.08 -16.76
CA SER A 274 -7.47 13.32 -16.94
C SER A 274 -8.82 13.30 -16.21
N ASN A 275 -9.34 12.12 -15.91
CA ASN A 275 -10.60 11.87 -15.22
C ASN A 275 -10.40 11.44 -13.74
N LEU A 276 -9.20 11.65 -13.18
CA LEU A 276 -8.96 11.37 -11.75
C LEU A 276 -9.67 12.42 -10.90
N ILE A 277 -10.54 11.94 -10.02
CA ILE A 277 -11.36 12.76 -9.11
C ILE A 277 -11.15 12.25 -7.69
N VAL A 278 -10.97 13.16 -6.74
CA VAL A 278 -10.88 12.79 -5.34
C VAL A 278 -12.10 13.25 -4.54
N SER A 279 -12.30 12.62 -3.38
CA SER A 279 -13.40 12.94 -2.47
C SER A 279 -13.35 14.39 -2.00
N THR A 280 -14.52 15.01 -1.80
CA THR A 280 -14.63 16.30 -1.08
C THR A 280 -14.14 16.23 0.38
N GLY A 281 -13.90 15.03 0.88
CA GLY A 281 -13.24 14.81 2.17
C GLY A 281 -11.73 15.09 2.17
N PHE A 282 -11.15 15.42 1.00
CA PHE A 282 -9.79 15.94 0.90
C PHE A 282 -9.78 17.45 0.69
N ALA A 283 -8.81 18.13 1.28
CA ALA A 283 -8.30 19.39 0.78
C ALA A 283 -7.33 19.09 -0.38
N VAL A 284 -7.51 19.74 -1.53
CA VAL A 284 -6.60 19.71 -2.65
C VAL A 284 -5.77 20.99 -2.60
N ILE A 285 -4.47 20.86 -2.35
CA ILE A 285 -3.53 21.97 -2.21
C ILE A 285 -2.75 22.06 -3.51
N THR A 286 -2.99 23.11 -4.28
CA THR A 286 -2.34 23.39 -5.59
C THR A 286 -1.23 24.42 -5.38
N PRO A 287 0.06 24.05 -5.50
CA PRO A 287 1.17 24.98 -5.39
C PRO A 287 1.09 26.11 -6.44
N THR A 288 1.30 27.38 -6.03
CA THR A 288 1.27 28.52 -6.94
C THR A 288 2.64 29.21 -7.09
N SER A 289 3.41 29.30 -6.02
CA SER A 289 4.69 30.01 -6.00
C SER A 289 5.86 29.16 -5.49
N LEU A 290 5.60 27.98 -4.96
CA LEU A 290 6.60 27.04 -4.45
C LEU A 290 6.58 25.75 -5.28
N PRO A 291 7.72 25.07 -5.45
CA PRO A 291 7.73 23.73 -6.06
C PRO A 291 6.93 22.72 -5.24
N THR A 292 6.24 21.81 -5.92
CA THR A 292 5.50 20.72 -5.29
C THR A 292 6.37 19.92 -4.30
N SER A 293 7.63 19.64 -4.65
CA SER A 293 8.53 18.87 -3.80
C SER A 293 8.79 19.54 -2.44
N PHE A 294 8.93 20.85 -2.41
CA PHE A 294 9.09 21.61 -1.17
C PHE A 294 7.77 21.67 -0.39
N LEU A 295 6.70 22.09 -1.06
CA LEU A 295 5.40 22.26 -0.40
C LEU A 295 4.88 20.93 0.17
N TYR A 296 5.05 19.83 -0.55
CA TYR A 296 4.67 18.49 -0.07
C TYR A 296 5.36 18.15 1.24
N GLN A 297 6.66 18.39 1.36
CA GLN A 297 7.35 18.15 2.63
C GLN A 297 6.88 19.12 3.72
N ALA A 298 6.66 20.40 3.40
CA ALA A 298 6.20 21.40 4.36
C ALA A 298 4.86 21.02 5.00
N VAL A 299 3.87 20.63 4.18
CA VAL A 299 2.51 20.30 4.65
C VAL A 299 2.39 18.87 5.19
N THR A 300 3.45 18.07 5.18
CA THR A 300 3.47 16.71 5.75
C THR A 300 4.34 16.57 6.99
N THR A 301 4.87 17.70 7.51
CA THR A 301 5.61 17.74 8.78
C THR A 301 4.73 17.39 9.97
N ASP A 302 5.34 16.93 11.06
CA ASP A 302 4.64 16.68 12.33
C ASP A 302 3.99 17.96 12.90
N SER A 303 4.65 19.12 12.73
CA SER A 303 4.11 20.40 13.16
C SER A 303 2.85 20.80 12.38
N PHE A 304 2.83 20.59 11.06
CA PHE A 304 1.66 20.86 10.23
C PHE A 304 0.50 19.91 10.56
N ALA A 305 0.78 18.60 10.71
CA ALA A 305 -0.23 17.64 11.13
C ALA A 305 -0.81 18.00 12.52
N GLY A 306 0.04 18.33 13.49
CA GLY A 306 -0.38 18.78 14.82
C GLY A 306 -1.20 20.07 14.79
N TYR A 307 -0.86 21.01 13.89
CA TYR A 307 -1.69 22.20 13.67
C TYR A 307 -3.11 21.81 13.21
N LEU A 308 -3.24 20.93 12.22
CA LEU A 308 -4.54 20.45 11.74
C LEU A 308 -5.32 19.69 12.83
N GLU A 309 -4.64 18.86 13.61
CA GLU A 309 -5.24 18.13 14.72
C GLU A 309 -5.84 19.09 15.78
N ASN A 310 -5.13 20.17 16.10
CA ASN A 310 -5.58 21.17 17.05
C ASN A 310 -6.75 22.04 16.52
N HIS A 311 -6.89 22.17 15.19
CA HIS A 311 -8.01 22.92 14.59
C HIS A 311 -9.20 22.02 14.23
N ALA A 312 -9.06 20.69 14.36
CA ALA A 312 -10.13 19.76 14.05
C ALA A 312 -11.30 19.87 15.01
N ARG A 313 -12.51 19.93 14.48
CA ARG A 313 -13.76 20.05 15.22
C ARG A 313 -14.58 18.75 15.12
N GLY A 314 -15.27 18.40 16.18
CA GLY A 314 -16.13 17.22 16.27
C GLY A 314 -15.49 16.07 17.08
N ALA A 315 -16.24 15.53 18.05
CA ALA A 315 -15.71 14.54 18.99
C ALA A 315 -15.49 13.14 18.35
N ALA A 316 -16.46 12.63 17.59
CA ALA A 316 -16.40 11.28 17.02
C ALA A 316 -15.66 11.24 15.66
N TYR A 317 -15.80 12.29 14.87
CA TYR A 317 -15.21 12.47 13.54
C TYR A 317 -14.55 13.84 13.46
N PRO A 318 -13.39 14.04 14.12
CA PRO A 318 -12.71 15.33 14.06
C PRO A 318 -12.37 15.68 12.62
N ALA A 319 -12.72 16.89 12.19
CA ALA A 319 -12.51 17.36 10.83
C ALA A 319 -12.07 18.81 10.80
N VAL A 320 -11.28 19.16 9.80
CA VAL A 320 -10.84 20.51 9.44
C VAL A 320 -11.53 20.95 8.15
N VAL A 321 -11.58 22.26 7.92
CA VAL A 321 -12.13 22.86 6.70
C VAL A 321 -11.03 23.53 5.87
N ALA A 322 -11.34 23.94 4.64
CA ALA A 322 -10.36 24.58 3.74
C ALA A 322 -9.66 25.78 4.40
N GLY A 323 -10.40 26.63 5.11
CA GLY A 323 -9.83 27.78 5.81
C GLY A 323 -8.79 27.45 6.89
N ASP A 324 -8.87 26.25 7.50
CA ASP A 324 -7.86 25.80 8.45
C ASP A 324 -6.55 25.48 7.72
N PHE A 325 -6.60 24.95 6.49
CA PHE A 325 -5.41 24.78 5.63
C PHE A 325 -4.88 26.12 5.14
N GLU A 326 -5.74 26.99 4.66
CA GLU A 326 -5.38 28.32 4.13
C GLU A 326 -4.69 29.19 5.19
N GLY A 327 -5.13 29.08 6.44
CA GLY A 327 -4.57 29.80 7.58
C GLY A 327 -3.30 29.21 8.19
N ALA A 328 -2.90 27.99 7.78
CA ALA A 328 -1.72 27.33 8.31
C ALA A 328 -0.45 28.08 7.89
N GLU A 329 0.46 28.32 8.83
CA GLU A 329 1.74 28.96 8.55
C GLU A 329 2.82 27.95 8.18
N ILE A 330 3.58 28.27 7.15
CA ILE A 330 4.78 27.55 6.74
C ILE A 330 5.97 28.51 6.69
N LEU A 331 7.16 27.99 6.95
CA LEU A 331 8.41 28.73 6.84
C LEU A 331 8.93 28.61 5.41
N VAL A 332 9.04 29.73 4.70
CA VAL A 332 9.51 29.81 3.31
C VAL A 332 10.94 30.32 3.30
N PRO A 333 11.91 29.52 2.91
CA PRO A 333 13.31 29.89 2.81
C PRO A 333 13.59 30.84 1.65
N ALA A 334 14.82 31.35 1.59
CA ALA A 334 15.31 32.06 0.41
C ALA A 334 15.13 31.20 -0.86
N LYS A 335 14.73 31.84 -1.96
CA LYS A 335 14.38 31.19 -3.23
C LYS A 335 15.45 30.20 -3.70
N SER A 336 16.73 30.56 -3.60
CA SER A 336 17.85 29.71 -4.00
C SER A 336 17.93 28.40 -3.24
N LEU A 337 17.56 28.39 -1.96
CA LEU A 337 17.52 27.16 -1.15
C LEU A 337 16.32 26.28 -1.51
N VAL A 338 15.17 26.90 -1.79
CA VAL A 338 13.97 26.17 -2.28
C VAL A 338 14.25 25.52 -3.62
N GLU A 339 14.92 26.25 -4.54
CA GLU A 339 15.33 25.72 -5.85
C GLU A 339 16.34 24.58 -5.70
N ALA A 340 17.37 24.75 -4.88
CA ALA A 340 18.38 23.70 -4.64
C ALA A 340 17.74 22.44 -4.01
N PHE A 341 16.77 22.61 -3.11
CA PHE A 341 16.01 21.48 -2.57
C PHE A 341 15.16 20.81 -3.66
N ASN A 342 14.49 21.59 -4.50
CA ASN A 342 13.67 21.05 -5.58
C ASN A 342 14.51 20.29 -6.62
N ASP A 343 15.70 20.76 -6.94
CA ASP A 343 16.62 20.09 -7.88
C ASP A 343 17.00 18.69 -7.37
N PHE A 344 17.02 18.50 -6.07
CA PHE A 344 17.23 17.19 -5.45
C PHE A 344 15.93 16.40 -5.28
N ALA A 345 14.92 16.98 -4.63
CA ALA A 345 13.70 16.26 -4.19
C ALA A 345 12.67 16.05 -5.32
N GLY A 346 12.62 16.95 -6.31
CA GLY A 346 11.72 16.85 -7.47
C GLY A 346 11.94 15.57 -8.28
N PRO A 347 13.17 15.24 -8.70
CA PRO A 347 13.48 13.98 -9.38
C PRO A 347 13.11 12.73 -8.55
N LEU A 348 13.22 12.78 -7.21
CA LEU A 348 12.84 11.65 -6.36
C LEU A 348 11.33 11.35 -6.42
N LEU A 349 10.47 12.38 -6.44
CA LEU A 349 9.03 12.22 -6.64
C LEU A 349 8.71 11.57 -8.00
N GLY A 350 9.40 12.01 -9.07
CA GLY A 350 9.28 11.41 -10.40
C GLY A 350 9.70 9.93 -10.42
N GLN A 351 10.79 9.60 -9.72
CA GLN A 351 11.23 8.21 -9.59
C GLN A 351 10.24 7.35 -8.81
N CYS A 352 9.67 7.84 -7.71
CA CYS A 352 8.63 7.14 -6.96
C CYS A 352 7.41 6.85 -7.85
N HIS A 353 6.97 7.82 -8.65
CA HIS A 353 5.89 7.62 -9.62
C HIS A 353 6.22 6.51 -10.63
N ASN A 354 7.41 6.54 -11.25
CA ASN A 354 7.83 5.53 -12.22
C ASN A 354 7.88 4.12 -11.59
N LEU A 355 8.41 3.99 -10.37
CA LEU A 355 8.46 2.72 -9.65
C LEU A 355 7.05 2.20 -9.31
N ARG A 356 6.11 3.11 -9.02
CA ARG A 356 4.69 2.78 -8.79
C ARG A 356 4.04 2.22 -10.06
N LEU A 357 4.23 2.90 -11.20
CA LEU A 357 3.73 2.42 -12.51
C LEU A 357 4.34 1.08 -12.90
N GLN A 358 5.65 0.88 -12.69
CA GLN A 358 6.31 -0.40 -12.92
C GLN A 358 5.69 -1.51 -12.05
N SER A 359 5.46 -1.24 -10.77
CA SER A 359 4.85 -2.21 -9.85
C SER A 359 3.42 -2.58 -10.25
N GLN A 360 2.62 -1.63 -10.77
CA GLN A 360 1.29 -1.89 -11.31
C GLN A 360 1.36 -2.83 -12.53
N LYS A 361 2.27 -2.55 -13.49
CA LYS A 361 2.48 -3.41 -14.67
C LYS A 361 2.97 -4.80 -14.30
N LEU A 362 3.88 -4.91 -13.31
CA LEU A 362 4.38 -6.19 -12.82
C LEU A 362 3.27 -7.01 -12.17
N ARG A 363 2.40 -6.39 -11.34
CA ARG A 363 1.23 -7.06 -10.76
C ARG A 363 0.28 -7.56 -11.85
N ALA A 364 -0.09 -6.71 -12.80
CA ALA A 364 -0.97 -7.09 -13.92
C ALA A 364 -0.39 -8.25 -14.73
N ALA A 365 0.90 -8.23 -15.06
CA ALA A 365 1.56 -9.31 -15.77
C ALA A 365 1.58 -10.62 -14.98
N ARG A 366 1.92 -10.56 -13.67
CA ARG A 366 1.89 -11.73 -12.78
C ARG A 366 0.49 -12.32 -12.71
N ASP A 367 -0.53 -11.49 -12.51
CA ASP A 367 -1.92 -11.94 -12.33
C ASP A 367 -2.51 -12.55 -13.60
N LEU A 368 -2.05 -12.11 -14.79
CA LEU A 368 -2.38 -12.75 -16.08
C LEU A 368 -1.63 -14.09 -16.26
N LEU A 369 -0.39 -14.19 -15.83
CA LEU A 369 0.43 -15.40 -15.98
C LEU A 369 0.03 -16.48 -14.98
N LEU A 370 -0.34 -16.10 -13.76
CA LEU A 370 -0.62 -17.02 -12.66
C LEU A 370 -1.59 -18.16 -13.04
N PRO A 371 -2.83 -17.91 -13.50
CA PRO A 371 -3.76 -19.00 -13.83
C PRO A 371 -3.27 -19.85 -15.00
N ARG A 372 -2.58 -19.26 -15.97
CA ARG A 372 -2.09 -19.94 -17.18
C ARG A 372 -0.90 -20.86 -16.89
N LEU A 373 -0.02 -20.46 -15.97
CA LEU A 373 1.07 -21.30 -15.48
C LEU A 373 0.54 -22.44 -14.61
N MET A 374 -0.44 -22.15 -13.74
CA MET A 374 -1.01 -23.15 -12.82
C MET A 374 -1.93 -24.17 -13.53
N SER A 375 -2.47 -23.83 -14.70
CA SER A 375 -3.22 -24.79 -15.53
C SER A 375 -2.34 -25.58 -16.51
N GLY A 376 -1.07 -25.18 -16.64
CA GLY A 376 -0.16 -25.75 -17.66
C GLY A 376 -0.47 -25.27 -19.09
N GLU A 377 -1.30 -24.24 -19.29
CA GLU A 377 -1.54 -23.61 -20.58
C GLU A 377 -0.25 -23.02 -21.17
N ILE A 378 0.59 -22.46 -20.29
CA ILE A 378 1.95 -22.05 -20.62
C ILE A 378 2.92 -23.11 -20.11
N ALA A 379 3.69 -23.68 -21.01
CA ALA A 379 4.74 -24.62 -20.67
C ALA A 379 6.00 -23.90 -20.18
N VAL A 380 6.61 -24.40 -19.12
CA VAL A 380 7.85 -23.88 -18.52
C VAL A 380 8.84 -25.01 -18.30
#